data_4d312e3811dcc9b47e95b6e8e945779c
#
_entry.id   4d312e3811dcc9b47e95b6e8e945779c
#
_cell.length_a   1.000
_cell.length_b   1.000
_cell.length_c   1.000
_cell.angle_alpha   90.00
_cell.angle_beta   90.00
_cell.angle_gamma   90.00
#
_symmetry.space_group_name_H-M   'P 1'
#
loop_
_entity.id
_entity.type
_entity.pdbx_description
1 polymer ?
#
loop_
_entity_poly.entity_id
_entity_poly.type
_entity_poly.pdbx_seq_one_letter_code
_entity_poly.pdbx_strand_id
1 'polypeptide(L)'
;QIKERIKTLTPELTSLVTVSIPSPTEIQSNIRADETLVEYYYHGEDLYVFVLNRNTLKAVKLDGKDILKDIEQFRKLLQDPKSTQYPELSQRLYQRLIKPIENLIATPKLIIVPHGILHYLPFNALNSGSNYLIDKYSVSYLPSASIMKFLKQKKTQKTYGALIFGNPDLGDPQYDLKYAGEEAVAISKELPNVKVLLRQEATETNFKKSANQFSYIHFATHGIFESDQPLNSGLFLSKDTENDGVLSVNELYSLNLSADLVTLSACETALGKINPGDDVVGLQSGFLYAGANSIVASLWKVYDMATSQLMTGFYSNLKKTNKGDALREAQLTVKKQYAHPYFWAAFQLTGMAE
;
A
#
# COMPACT_ATOMS: atom_id res chain seq x y z
N GLN A 1 -13.96 3.57 32.87
CA GLN A 1 -13.26 4.86 33.13
C GLN A 1 -12.05 5.07 32.21
N ILE A 2 -11.12 4.10 32.05
CA ILE A 2 -9.96 4.23 31.16
C ILE A 2 -10.41 4.34 29.70
N LYS A 3 -11.33 3.51 29.23
CA LYS A 3 -11.89 3.57 27.86
C LYS A 3 -12.57 4.92 27.57
N GLU A 4 -13.27 5.51 28.52
CA GLU A 4 -13.90 6.83 28.36
C GLU A 4 -12.87 7.98 28.32
N ARG A 5 -11.78 7.87 29.08
CA ARG A 5 -10.68 8.86 29.03
C ARG A 5 -9.90 8.77 27.72
N ILE A 6 -9.70 7.57 27.17
CA ILE A 6 -9.08 7.39 25.86
C ILE A 6 -9.96 8.00 24.77
N LYS A 7 -11.28 7.86 24.83
CA LYS A 7 -12.24 8.49 23.89
C LYS A 7 -12.13 10.01 23.84
N THR A 8 -11.86 10.65 24.96
CA THR A 8 -11.80 12.11 25.05
C THR A 8 -10.45 12.69 24.71
N LEU A 9 -9.35 11.94 24.92
CA LEU A 9 -7.98 12.41 24.73
C LEU A 9 -7.43 12.14 23.33
N THR A 10 -7.85 11.05 22.70
CA THR A 10 -7.40 10.64 21.35
C THR A 10 -8.51 9.89 20.64
N PRO A 11 -9.43 10.60 19.95
CA PRO A 11 -10.51 9.96 19.16
C PRO A 11 -9.99 8.94 18.15
N GLU A 12 -8.77 9.16 17.65
CA GLU A 12 -8.06 8.29 16.72
C GLU A 12 -7.67 6.95 17.36
N LEU A 13 -7.09 6.96 18.56
CA LEU A 13 -6.82 5.75 19.36
C LEU A 13 -8.10 5.01 19.76
N THR A 14 -9.18 5.75 19.94
CA THR A 14 -10.47 5.15 20.31
C THR A 14 -11.04 4.30 19.17
N SER A 15 -10.90 4.74 17.92
CA SER A 15 -11.36 3.96 16.76
C SER A 15 -10.54 2.69 16.53
N LEU A 16 -9.29 2.67 17.00
CA LEU A 16 -8.39 1.51 16.93
C LEU A 16 -8.53 0.56 18.12
N VAL A 17 -8.94 1.08 19.29
CA VAL A 17 -9.04 0.30 20.54
C VAL A 17 -10.49 -0.05 20.91
N THR A 18 -11.47 0.74 20.48
CA THR A 18 -12.89 0.39 20.57
C THR A 18 -13.39 0.02 19.18
N VAL A 19 -13.49 -1.28 18.94
CA VAL A 19 -14.12 -1.85 17.75
C VAL A 19 -15.61 -1.45 17.76
N SER A 20 -15.93 -0.22 17.31
CA SER A 20 -17.29 0.04 16.85
C SER A 20 -17.37 -0.58 15.46
N ILE A 21 -17.97 -1.75 15.38
CA ILE A 21 -18.21 -2.40 14.09
C ILE A 21 -19.22 -1.51 13.35
N PRO A 22 -18.83 -0.87 12.23
CA PRO A 22 -19.76 -0.06 11.47
C PRO A 22 -20.83 -0.97 10.85
N SER A 23 -22.05 -0.50 10.79
CA SER A 23 -23.11 -1.20 10.06
C SER A 23 -22.80 -1.21 8.56
N PRO A 24 -23.32 -2.19 7.80
CA PRO A 24 -23.17 -2.20 6.34
C PRO A 24 -23.61 -0.89 5.68
N THR A 25 -24.68 -0.27 6.19
CA THR A 25 -25.18 1.03 5.68
C THR A 25 -24.16 2.16 5.93
N GLU A 26 -23.47 2.16 7.08
CA GLU A 26 -22.41 3.13 7.33
C GLU A 26 -21.22 2.94 6.38
N ILE A 27 -20.82 1.69 6.09
CA ILE A 27 -19.77 1.40 5.10
C ILE A 27 -20.24 1.89 3.73
N GLN A 28 -21.44 1.54 3.29
CA GLN A 28 -22.01 1.92 1.99
C GLN A 28 -22.08 3.45 1.80
N SER A 29 -22.38 4.20 2.85
CA SER A 29 -22.41 5.67 2.81
C SER A 29 -21.01 6.28 2.53
N ASN A 30 -19.96 5.53 2.79
CA ASN A 30 -18.59 5.92 2.53
C ASN A 30 -18.03 5.42 1.18
N ILE A 31 -18.74 4.54 0.45
CA ILE A 31 -18.36 4.10 -0.89
C ILE A 31 -18.83 5.15 -1.91
N ARG A 32 -17.98 5.50 -2.87
CA ARG A 32 -18.35 6.44 -3.95
C ARG A 32 -19.20 5.74 -5.01
N ALA A 33 -19.81 6.54 -5.88
CA ALA A 33 -20.65 5.98 -6.96
C ALA A 33 -19.86 5.18 -8.01
N ASP A 34 -18.56 5.48 -8.15
CA ASP A 34 -17.64 4.85 -9.08
C ASP A 34 -16.76 3.75 -8.43
N GLU A 35 -17.07 3.36 -7.19
CA GLU A 35 -16.32 2.38 -6.41
C GLU A 35 -17.15 1.15 -6.05
N THR A 36 -16.50 -0.01 -6.03
CA THR A 36 -17.00 -1.25 -5.42
C THR A 36 -16.00 -1.74 -4.38
N LEU A 37 -16.47 -1.98 -3.16
CA LEU A 37 -15.68 -2.60 -2.10
C LEU A 37 -15.89 -4.11 -2.15
N VAL A 38 -14.77 -4.84 -2.11
CA VAL A 38 -14.71 -6.31 -2.13
C VAL A 38 -13.94 -6.76 -0.90
N GLU A 39 -14.65 -7.25 0.11
CA GLU A 39 -14.08 -7.70 1.38
C GLU A 39 -14.08 -9.22 1.43
N TYR A 40 -12.92 -9.80 1.68
CA TYR A 40 -12.73 -11.23 1.82
C TYR A 40 -12.70 -11.62 3.30
N TYR A 41 -13.23 -12.80 3.61
CA TYR A 41 -13.11 -13.42 4.92
C TYR A 41 -12.80 -14.90 4.75
N TYR A 42 -11.72 -15.34 5.37
CA TYR A 42 -11.22 -16.71 5.26
C TYR A 42 -11.10 -17.34 6.64
N HIS A 43 -11.68 -18.54 6.80
CA HIS A 43 -11.56 -19.32 8.01
C HIS A 43 -11.53 -20.83 7.69
N GLY A 44 -10.39 -21.48 7.95
CA GLY A 44 -10.18 -22.88 7.57
C GLY A 44 -10.19 -23.05 6.03
N GLU A 45 -11.13 -23.81 5.50
CA GLU A 45 -11.37 -23.95 4.05
C GLU A 45 -12.54 -23.06 3.56
N ASP A 46 -13.23 -22.39 4.46
CA ASP A 46 -14.34 -21.52 4.11
C ASP A 46 -13.80 -20.13 3.72
N LEU A 47 -14.07 -19.74 2.50
CA LEU A 47 -13.76 -18.41 1.97
C LEU A 47 -15.06 -17.73 1.58
N TYR A 48 -15.29 -16.54 2.12
CA TYR A 48 -16.42 -15.70 1.78
C TYR A 48 -15.93 -14.39 1.18
N VAL A 49 -16.73 -13.82 0.28
CA VAL A 49 -16.50 -12.49 -0.25
C VAL A 49 -17.79 -11.67 -0.14
N PHE A 50 -17.66 -10.46 0.36
CA PHE A 50 -18.71 -9.46 0.45
C PHE A 50 -18.44 -8.39 -0.60
N VAL A 51 -19.41 -8.16 -1.48
CA VAL A 51 -19.33 -7.14 -2.53
C VAL A 51 -20.32 -6.05 -2.20
N LEU A 52 -19.79 -4.86 -1.93
CA LEU A 52 -20.57 -3.69 -1.54
C LEU A 52 -20.40 -2.57 -2.55
N ASN A 53 -21.49 -1.93 -2.87
CA ASN A 53 -21.52 -0.58 -3.46
C ASN A 53 -22.51 0.28 -2.66
N ARG A 54 -22.75 1.52 -3.09
CA ARG A 54 -23.68 2.43 -2.37
C ARG A 54 -25.06 1.83 -2.05
N ASN A 55 -25.56 0.92 -2.90
CA ASN A 55 -26.94 0.48 -2.88
C ASN A 55 -27.11 -1.00 -2.60
N THR A 56 -26.06 -1.81 -2.76
CA THR A 56 -26.14 -3.27 -2.67
C THR A 56 -25.06 -3.83 -1.78
N LEU A 57 -25.41 -4.91 -1.10
CA LEU A 57 -24.49 -5.82 -0.41
C LEU A 57 -24.83 -7.24 -0.85
N LYS A 58 -23.85 -7.96 -1.33
CA LYS A 58 -23.96 -9.36 -1.70
C LYS A 58 -22.84 -10.16 -1.02
N ALA A 59 -23.20 -11.31 -0.46
CA ALA A 59 -22.24 -12.26 0.08
C ALA A 59 -22.19 -13.50 -0.82
N VAL A 60 -20.99 -13.96 -1.16
CA VAL A 60 -20.77 -15.14 -1.99
C VAL A 60 -19.79 -16.06 -1.26
N LYS A 61 -20.11 -17.34 -1.16
CA LYS A 61 -19.17 -18.36 -0.68
C LYS A 61 -18.30 -18.79 -1.84
N LEU A 62 -16.99 -18.77 -1.64
CA LEU A 62 -15.98 -19.21 -2.60
C LEU A 62 -15.33 -20.52 -2.13
N ASP A 63 -14.63 -21.19 -3.06
CA ASP A 63 -13.80 -22.34 -2.71
C ASP A 63 -12.47 -21.87 -2.12
N GLY A 64 -12.26 -22.11 -0.83
CA GLY A 64 -11.04 -21.77 -0.09
C GLY A 64 -10.00 -22.88 -0.04
N LYS A 65 -10.32 -24.08 -0.58
CA LYS A 65 -9.41 -25.23 -0.54
C LYS A 65 -8.08 -24.91 -1.22
N ASP A 66 -6.96 -25.20 -0.54
CA ASP A 66 -5.58 -24.96 -1.03
C ASP A 66 -5.26 -23.50 -1.41
N ILE A 67 -6.13 -22.52 -1.10
CA ILE A 67 -5.94 -21.12 -1.51
C ILE A 67 -4.64 -20.53 -0.95
N LEU A 68 -4.24 -20.90 0.26
CA LEU A 68 -3.00 -20.45 0.89
C LEU A 68 -1.79 -20.87 0.06
N LYS A 69 -1.74 -22.15 -0.30
CA LYS A 69 -0.66 -22.74 -1.11
C LYS A 69 -0.57 -22.09 -2.49
N ASP A 70 -1.73 -21.89 -3.13
CA ASP A 70 -1.79 -21.24 -4.45
C ASP A 70 -1.25 -19.81 -4.39
N ILE A 71 -1.59 -19.03 -3.37
CA ILE A 71 -1.11 -17.66 -3.19
C ILE A 71 0.40 -17.62 -2.91
N GLU A 72 0.90 -18.47 -2.00
CA GLU A 72 2.33 -18.56 -1.70
C GLU A 72 3.14 -18.92 -2.95
N GLN A 73 2.69 -19.91 -3.70
CA GLN A 73 3.34 -20.32 -4.94
C GLN A 73 3.29 -19.22 -5.99
N PHE A 74 2.15 -18.54 -6.16
CA PHE A 74 1.99 -17.44 -7.10
C PHE A 74 2.95 -16.30 -6.78
N ARG A 75 3.04 -15.88 -5.52
CA ARG A 75 3.99 -14.87 -5.08
C ARG A 75 5.44 -15.24 -5.37
N LYS A 76 5.81 -16.50 -5.09
CA LYS A 76 7.17 -17.00 -5.39
C LYS A 76 7.48 -16.94 -6.88
N LEU A 77 6.53 -17.33 -7.73
CA LEU A 77 6.71 -17.28 -9.19
C LEU A 77 6.78 -15.85 -9.72
N LEU A 78 6.02 -14.92 -9.13
CA LEU A 78 6.08 -13.51 -9.51
C LEU A 78 7.39 -12.82 -9.14
N GLN A 79 8.07 -13.27 -8.09
CA GLN A 79 9.36 -12.72 -7.65
C GLN A 79 10.54 -13.19 -8.51
N ASP A 80 10.34 -14.18 -9.38
CA ASP A 80 11.32 -14.58 -10.39
C ASP A 80 10.93 -14.01 -11.77
N PRO A 81 11.61 -12.96 -12.26
CA PRO A 81 11.29 -12.32 -13.55
C PRO A 81 11.50 -13.24 -14.75
N LYS A 82 12.14 -14.40 -14.57
CA LYS A 82 12.33 -15.41 -15.61
C LYS A 82 11.26 -16.52 -15.58
N SER A 83 10.39 -16.50 -14.58
CA SER A 83 9.34 -17.51 -14.44
C SER A 83 8.33 -17.40 -15.58
N THR A 84 8.01 -18.55 -16.19
CA THR A 84 6.95 -18.70 -17.21
C THR A 84 5.72 -19.44 -16.68
N GLN A 85 5.72 -19.85 -15.42
CA GLN A 85 4.67 -20.67 -14.80
C GLN A 85 3.59 -19.86 -14.07
N TYR A 86 3.84 -18.57 -13.80
CA TYR A 86 2.90 -17.70 -13.08
C TYR A 86 1.54 -17.50 -13.80
N PRO A 87 1.42 -17.53 -15.17
CA PRO A 87 0.15 -17.24 -15.85
C PRO A 87 -0.96 -18.22 -15.52
N GLU A 88 -0.65 -19.52 -15.44
CA GLU A 88 -1.62 -20.56 -15.10
C GLU A 88 -2.18 -20.33 -13.68
N LEU A 89 -1.29 -20.05 -12.73
CA LEU A 89 -1.68 -19.82 -11.33
C LEU A 89 -2.43 -18.51 -11.16
N SER A 90 -2.03 -17.46 -11.88
CA SER A 90 -2.74 -16.19 -11.98
C SER A 90 -4.19 -16.39 -12.47
N GLN A 91 -4.35 -17.17 -13.53
CA GLN A 91 -5.68 -17.47 -14.07
C GLN A 91 -6.52 -18.32 -13.11
N ARG A 92 -5.93 -19.32 -12.47
CA ARG A 92 -6.61 -20.16 -11.47
C ARG A 92 -7.11 -19.31 -10.28
N LEU A 93 -6.27 -18.42 -9.76
CA LEU A 93 -6.66 -17.50 -8.68
C LEU A 93 -7.75 -16.51 -9.13
N TYR A 94 -7.69 -16.00 -10.36
CA TYR A 94 -8.76 -15.17 -10.93
C TYR A 94 -10.10 -15.92 -10.97
N GLN A 95 -10.11 -17.17 -11.46
CA GLN A 95 -11.33 -17.99 -11.53
C GLN A 95 -11.94 -18.26 -10.15
N ARG A 96 -11.10 -18.34 -9.11
CA ARG A 96 -11.56 -18.62 -7.74
C ARG A 96 -11.99 -17.37 -6.97
N LEU A 97 -11.28 -16.25 -7.14
CA LEU A 97 -11.45 -15.05 -6.30
C LEU A 97 -12.29 -13.96 -6.97
N ILE A 98 -12.19 -13.81 -8.29
CA ILE A 98 -12.80 -12.68 -9.01
C ILE A 98 -13.98 -13.14 -9.88
N LYS A 99 -13.82 -14.21 -10.62
CA LYS A 99 -14.84 -14.69 -11.56
C LYS A 99 -16.23 -14.89 -10.95
N PRO A 100 -16.37 -15.46 -9.73
CA PRO A 100 -17.66 -15.67 -9.11
C PRO A 100 -18.42 -14.37 -8.76
N ILE A 101 -17.70 -13.25 -8.68
CA ILE A 101 -18.25 -11.93 -8.31
C ILE A 101 -18.15 -10.91 -9.44
N GLU A 102 -17.60 -11.28 -10.59
CA GLU A 102 -17.31 -10.33 -11.69
C GLU A 102 -18.57 -9.57 -12.15
N ASN A 103 -19.72 -10.22 -12.18
CA ASN A 103 -21.00 -9.61 -12.53
C ASN A 103 -21.59 -8.69 -11.45
N LEU A 104 -21.02 -8.70 -10.24
CA LEU A 104 -21.39 -7.80 -9.14
C LEU A 104 -20.54 -6.52 -9.13
N ILE A 105 -19.43 -6.52 -9.88
CA ILE A 105 -18.51 -5.39 -9.99
C ILE A 105 -18.93 -4.54 -11.18
N ALA A 106 -19.69 -3.47 -10.91
CA ALA A 106 -20.24 -2.59 -11.95
C ALA A 106 -19.47 -1.27 -12.12
N THR A 107 -18.38 -1.07 -11.36
CA THR A 107 -17.64 0.19 -11.29
C THR A 107 -16.17 0.02 -11.69
N PRO A 108 -15.50 1.07 -12.19
CA PRO A 108 -14.10 0.97 -12.63
C PRO A 108 -13.08 0.94 -11.48
N LYS A 109 -13.49 1.24 -10.25
CA LYS A 109 -12.60 1.29 -9.09
C LYS A 109 -12.95 0.21 -8.08
N LEU A 110 -11.95 -0.57 -7.68
CA LEU A 110 -12.06 -1.62 -6.68
C LEU A 110 -11.32 -1.24 -5.41
N ILE A 111 -12.02 -1.35 -4.29
CA ILE A 111 -11.42 -1.28 -2.97
C ILE A 111 -11.39 -2.71 -2.44
N ILE A 112 -10.21 -3.29 -2.32
CA ILE A 112 -10.04 -4.65 -1.79
C ILE A 112 -9.76 -4.55 -0.30
N VAL A 113 -10.53 -5.29 0.48
CA VAL A 113 -10.27 -5.56 1.91
C VAL A 113 -9.88 -7.04 1.99
N PRO A 114 -8.58 -7.33 2.02
CA PRO A 114 -8.10 -8.71 2.09
C PRO A 114 -8.28 -9.27 3.50
N HIS A 115 -8.14 -10.58 3.66
CA HIS A 115 -8.08 -11.28 4.94
C HIS A 115 -6.98 -12.34 4.91
N GLY A 116 -6.20 -12.45 5.97
CA GLY A 116 -5.13 -13.43 6.08
C GLY A 116 -4.12 -13.29 4.95
N ILE A 117 -3.69 -14.39 4.35
CA ILE A 117 -2.68 -14.39 3.29
C ILE A 117 -3.04 -13.55 2.05
N LEU A 118 -4.33 -13.21 1.87
CA LEU A 118 -4.77 -12.35 0.77
C LEU A 118 -4.18 -10.93 0.86
N HIS A 119 -3.71 -10.49 2.03
CA HIS A 119 -2.95 -9.23 2.17
C HIS A 119 -1.67 -9.22 1.31
N TYR A 120 -1.11 -10.39 1.03
CA TYR A 120 0.11 -10.51 0.22
C TYR A 120 -0.17 -10.79 -1.26
N LEU A 121 -1.44 -10.90 -1.68
CA LEU A 121 -1.81 -11.19 -3.05
C LEU A 121 -1.82 -9.91 -3.89
N PRO A 122 -1.02 -9.84 -4.98
CA PRO A 122 -1.09 -8.74 -5.93
C PRO A 122 -2.33 -8.93 -6.84
N PHE A 123 -3.50 -8.49 -6.41
CA PHE A 123 -4.74 -8.65 -7.18
C PHE A 123 -4.62 -8.08 -8.59
N ASN A 124 -3.84 -7.00 -8.78
CA ASN A 124 -3.55 -6.41 -10.08
C ASN A 124 -3.02 -7.41 -11.12
N ALA A 125 -2.29 -8.43 -10.65
CA ALA A 125 -1.66 -9.46 -11.49
C ALA A 125 -2.56 -10.70 -11.73
N LEU A 126 -3.80 -10.70 -11.25
CA LEU A 126 -4.75 -11.77 -11.56
C LEU A 126 -5.25 -11.64 -13.00
N ASN A 127 -5.25 -12.75 -13.75
CA ASN A 127 -5.51 -12.78 -15.20
C ASN A 127 -6.77 -13.59 -15.52
N SER A 128 -7.68 -13.01 -16.30
CA SER A 128 -8.90 -13.67 -16.76
C SER A 128 -8.66 -14.68 -17.90
N GLY A 129 -7.44 -14.80 -18.42
CA GLY A 129 -7.06 -15.49 -19.65
C GLY A 129 -6.72 -14.54 -20.78
N SER A 130 -7.35 -13.38 -20.84
CA SER A 130 -7.10 -12.34 -21.87
C SER A 130 -6.57 -11.05 -21.30
N ASN A 131 -6.97 -10.68 -20.09
CA ASN A 131 -6.63 -9.41 -19.46
C ASN A 131 -6.30 -9.61 -17.98
N TYR A 132 -5.36 -8.83 -17.47
CA TYR A 132 -5.12 -8.70 -16.04
C TYR A 132 -6.19 -7.83 -15.38
N LEU A 133 -6.37 -7.98 -14.07
CA LEU A 133 -7.35 -7.18 -13.32
C LEU A 133 -7.08 -5.68 -13.49
N ILE A 134 -5.81 -5.28 -13.49
CA ILE A 134 -5.39 -3.88 -13.71
C ILE A 134 -5.82 -3.31 -15.07
N ASP A 135 -6.03 -4.14 -16.08
CA ASP A 135 -6.47 -3.66 -17.40
C ASP A 135 -7.92 -3.13 -17.36
N LYS A 136 -8.73 -3.65 -16.41
CA LYS A 136 -10.13 -3.26 -16.25
C LYS A 136 -10.33 -2.26 -15.11
N TYR A 137 -9.63 -2.43 -13.99
CA TYR A 137 -9.93 -1.75 -12.74
C TYR A 137 -8.74 -0.98 -12.18
N SER A 138 -9.04 0.16 -11.53
CA SER A 138 -8.14 0.82 -10.59
C SER A 138 -8.32 0.16 -9.23
N VAL A 139 -7.25 -0.43 -8.68
CA VAL A 139 -7.31 -1.23 -7.45
C VAL A 139 -6.61 -0.50 -6.32
N SER A 140 -7.32 -0.35 -5.20
CA SER A 140 -6.78 0.11 -3.92
C SER A 140 -7.11 -0.87 -2.81
N TYR A 141 -6.43 -0.76 -1.69
CA TYR A 141 -6.57 -1.66 -0.56
C TYR A 141 -6.95 -0.91 0.71
N LEU A 142 -7.67 -1.57 1.58
CA LEU A 142 -7.89 -1.13 2.96
C LEU A 142 -7.59 -2.29 3.91
N PRO A 143 -6.95 -2.04 5.06
CA PRO A 143 -6.75 -3.08 6.07
C PRO A 143 -8.08 -3.56 6.68
N SER A 144 -9.11 -2.71 6.66
CA SER A 144 -10.47 -3.03 7.12
C SER A 144 -11.45 -2.02 6.51
N ALA A 145 -12.69 -2.42 6.20
CA ALA A 145 -13.73 -1.51 5.75
C ALA A 145 -14.07 -0.42 6.78
N SER A 146 -13.89 -0.70 8.07
CA SER A 146 -14.17 0.25 9.16
C SER A 146 -13.27 1.49 9.16
N ILE A 147 -12.04 1.40 8.64
CA ILE A 147 -11.09 2.53 8.59
C ILE A 147 -11.52 3.61 7.59
N MET A 148 -12.37 3.27 6.61
CA MET A 148 -12.80 4.19 5.54
C MET A 148 -13.41 5.47 6.08
N LYS A 149 -14.30 5.38 7.07
CA LYS A 149 -14.93 6.54 7.71
C LYS A 149 -13.89 7.47 8.35
N PHE A 150 -12.92 6.87 9.02
CA PHE A 150 -11.85 7.58 9.71
C PHE A 150 -10.95 8.33 8.72
N LEU A 151 -10.49 7.65 7.68
CA LEU A 151 -9.63 8.26 6.64
C LEU A 151 -10.34 9.42 5.93
N LYS A 152 -11.65 9.32 5.67
CA LYS A 152 -12.44 10.40 5.03
C LYS A 152 -12.60 11.63 5.91
N GLN A 153 -12.67 11.47 7.21
CA GLN A 153 -12.84 12.59 8.15
C GLN A 153 -11.54 13.33 8.41
N LYS A 154 -10.42 12.75 8.05
CA LYS A 154 -9.11 13.32 8.28
C LYS A 154 -8.88 14.54 7.41
N LYS A 155 -8.58 15.67 8.04
CA LYS A 155 -8.20 16.89 7.33
C LYS A 155 -6.72 16.82 7.00
N THR A 156 -6.39 16.60 5.74
CA THR A 156 -5.03 16.81 5.25
C THR A 156 -4.72 18.30 5.21
N GLN A 157 -3.57 18.69 5.72
CA GLN A 157 -3.10 20.04 5.43
C GLN A 157 -2.82 20.14 3.93
N LYS A 158 -3.47 21.12 3.28
CA LYS A 158 -3.28 21.36 1.84
C LYS A 158 -1.98 22.11 1.55
N THR A 159 -0.87 21.66 2.08
CA THR A 159 0.44 22.13 1.65
C THR A 159 0.88 21.24 0.48
N TYR A 160 0.59 21.70 -0.73
CA TYR A 160 1.00 21.00 -1.96
C TYR A 160 2.52 21.02 -2.10
N GLY A 161 3.19 20.06 -1.47
CA GLY A 161 4.64 19.92 -1.52
C GLY A 161 5.04 18.49 -1.22
N ALA A 162 6.26 18.12 -1.60
CA ALA A 162 6.81 16.78 -1.39
C ALA A 162 8.13 16.84 -0.61
N LEU A 163 8.28 15.95 0.36
CA LEU A 163 9.53 15.63 1.04
C LEU A 163 10.04 14.31 0.50
N ILE A 164 11.20 14.31 -0.14
CA ILE A 164 11.75 13.16 -0.86
C ILE A 164 13.08 12.78 -0.25
N PHE A 165 13.22 11.52 0.15
CA PHE A 165 14.46 10.90 0.61
C PHE A 165 14.97 9.96 -0.47
N GLY A 166 16.21 10.14 -0.93
CA GLY A 166 16.79 9.32 -2.00
C GLY A 166 18.19 8.84 -1.67
N ASN A 167 18.43 7.52 -1.78
CA ASN A 167 19.72 6.89 -1.62
C ASN A 167 20.48 7.40 -0.37
N PRO A 168 19.97 7.18 0.85
CA PRO A 168 20.67 7.55 2.08
C PRO A 168 22.08 6.97 2.13
N ASP A 169 23.01 7.68 2.77
CA ASP A 169 24.34 7.17 3.03
C ASP A 169 24.32 6.24 4.24
N LEU A 170 24.45 4.93 4.00
CA LEU A 170 24.45 3.90 5.05
C LEU A 170 25.85 3.55 5.55
N GLY A 171 26.89 4.29 5.13
CA GLY A 171 28.27 4.12 5.56
C GLY A 171 29.03 3.02 4.82
N ASP A 172 28.38 2.27 3.92
CA ASP A 172 29.00 1.24 3.10
C ASP A 172 28.49 1.35 1.65
N PRO A 173 29.40 1.54 0.66
CA PRO A 173 29.04 1.70 -0.76
C PRO A 173 28.27 0.52 -1.37
N GLN A 174 28.35 -0.70 -0.77
CA GLN A 174 27.57 -1.85 -1.25
C GLN A 174 26.05 -1.63 -1.15
N TYR A 175 25.60 -0.75 -0.26
CA TYR A 175 24.19 -0.39 -0.08
C TYR A 175 23.76 0.81 -0.91
N ASP A 176 24.61 1.34 -1.77
CA ASP A 176 24.27 2.47 -2.63
C ASP A 176 23.22 2.07 -3.67
N LEU A 177 22.14 2.83 -3.69
CA LEU A 177 21.02 2.71 -4.64
C LEU A 177 21.05 3.86 -5.63
N LYS A 178 21.92 3.76 -6.65
CA LYS A 178 22.08 4.83 -7.65
C LYS A 178 20.75 5.29 -8.24
N TYR A 179 19.91 4.36 -8.65
CA TYR A 179 18.60 4.67 -9.24
C TYR A 179 17.62 5.30 -8.27
N ALA A 180 17.74 5.04 -6.96
CA ALA A 180 16.91 5.68 -5.93
C ALA A 180 17.24 7.20 -5.81
N GLY A 181 18.52 7.57 -5.97
CA GLY A 181 18.93 8.97 -6.07
C GLY A 181 18.41 9.63 -7.33
N GLU A 182 18.51 8.96 -8.48
CA GLU A 182 17.98 9.42 -9.77
C GLU A 182 16.45 9.56 -9.73
N GLU A 183 15.74 8.61 -9.12
CA GLU A 183 14.31 8.61 -8.89
C GLU A 183 13.88 9.83 -8.08
N ALA A 184 14.53 10.10 -6.96
CA ALA A 184 14.26 11.25 -6.11
C ALA A 184 14.38 12.58 -6.87
N VAL A 185 15.44 12.72 -7.69
CA VAL A 185 15.64 13.89 -8.53
C VAL A 185 14.62 13.97 -9.68
N ALA A 186 14.22 12.84 -10.28
CA ALA A 186 13.22 12.81 -11.34
C ALA A 186 11.85 13.24 -10.82
N ILE A 187 11.42 12.68 -9.67
CA ILE A 187 10.13 13.02 -9.01
C ILE A 187 10.10 14.51 -8.64
N SER A 188 11.23 15.08 -8.19
CA SER A 188 11.27 16.49 -7.79
C SER A 188 10.92 17.45 -8.92
N LYS A 189 11.09 17.05 -10.17
CA LYS A 189 10.73 17.85 -11.36
C LYS A 189 9.23 17.78 -11.68
N GLU A 190 8.53 16.79 -11.12
CA GLU A 190 7.11 16.58 -11.38
C GLU A 190 6.19 17.35 -10.42
N LEU A 191 6.69 17.78 -9.27
CA LEU A 191 5.89 18.39 -8.22
C LEU A 191 6.38 19.80 -7.88
N PRO A 192 5.50 20.71 -7.44
CA PRO A 192 5.89 22.00 -6.87
C PRO A 192 6.35 21.84 -5.42
N ASN A 193 7.09 22.83 -4.91
CA ASN A 193 7.48 22.93 -3.48
C ASN A 193 8.12 21.65 -2.93
N VAL A 194 9.14 21.13 -3.60
CA VAL A 194 9.82 19.90 -3.23
C VAL A 194 11.07 20.20 -2.40
N LYS A 195 11.23 19.44 -1.30
CA LYS A 195 12.48 19.31 -0.56
C LYS A 195 13.05 17.91 -0.82
N VAL A 196 14.21 17.85 -1.47
CA VAL A 196 14.92 16.60 -1.74
C VAL A 196 16.08 16.49 -0.75
N LEU A 197 16.18 15.35 -0.08
CA LEU A 197 17.23 14.99 0.86
C LEU A 197 17.93 13.74 0.34
N LEU A 198 19.20 13.87 0.00
CA LEU A 198 20.00 12.79 -0.57
C LEU A 198 21.18 12.47 0.34
N ARG A 199 21.65 11.26 0.24
CA ARG A 199 22.87 10.81 0.94
C ARG A 199 22.83 11.16 2.43
N GLN A 200 23.81 11.88 2.94
CA GLN A 200 23.94 12.27 4.35
C GLN A 200 22.83 13.18 4.88
N GLU A 201 22.09 13.86 3.99
CA GLU A 201 20.94 14.68 4.39
C GLU A 201 19.66 13.85 4.60
N ALA A 202 19.61 12.63 4.08
CA ALA A 202 18.45 11.72 4.16
C ALA A 202 18.39 11.04 5.54
N THR A 203 18.25 11.79 6.62
CA THR A 203 18.28 11.33 8.01
C THR A 203 16.89 11.28 8.64
N GLU A 204 16.74 10.48 9.72
CA GLU A 204 15.51 10.45 10.52
C GLU A 204 15.21 11.79 11.16
N THR A 205 16.25 12.49 11.64
CA THR A 205 16.11 13.84 12.24
C THR A 205 15.46 14.80 11.23
N ASN A 206 15.91 14.80 9.98
CA ASN A 206 15.31 15.62 8.93
C ASN A 206 13.87 15.19 8.61
N PHE A 207 13.55 13.89 8.65
CA PHE A 207 12.20 13.40 8.50
C PHE A 207 11.31 13.90 9.65
N LYS A 208 11.68 13.63 10.90
CA LYS A 208 10.92 13.98 12.10
C LYS A 208 10.66 15.51 12.20
N LYS A 209 11.64 16.33 11.80
CA LYS A 209 11.53 17.81 11.80
C LYS A 209 10.69 18.37 10.65
N SER A 210 10.62 17.68 9.51
CA SER A 210 10.04 18.26 8.29
C SER A 210 8.72 17.60 7.82
N ALA A 211 8.44 16.35 8.19
CA ALA A 211 7.36 15.53 7.62
C ALA A 211 5.98 16.24 7.64
N ASN A 212 5.64 16.96 8.72
CA ASN A 212 4.36 17.64 8.85
C ASN A 212 4.20 18.90 7.98
N GLN A 213 5.24 19.30 7.25
CA GLN A 213 5.20 20.46 6.36
C GLN A 213 4.80 20.08 4.93
N PHE A 214 4.70 18.77 4.61
CA PHE A 214 4.50 18.26 3.26
C PHE A 214 3.31 17.32 3.18
N SER A 215 2.54 17.44 2.09
CA SER A 215 1.43 16.54 1.81
C SER A 215 1.89 15.18 1.26
N TYR A 216 3.01 15.16 0.54
CA TYR A 216 3.59 13.96 -0.01
C TYR A 216 4.94 13.67 0.62
N ILE A 217 5.17 12.43 1.00
CA ILE A 217 6.45 11.95 1.52
C ILE A 217 6.87 10.76 0.66
N HIS A 218 8.08 10.78 0.16
CA HIS A 218 8.62 9.72 -0.67
C HIS A 218 9.95 9.23 -0.12
N PHE A 219 10.07 7.91 0.05
CA PHE A 219 11.29 7.25 0.46
C PHE A 219 11.77 6.33 -0.66
N ALA A 220 12.90 6.67 -1.28
CA ALA A 220 13.63 5.81 -2.20
C ALA A 220 14.90 5.31 -1.49
N THR A 221 14.78 4.19 -0.77
CA THR A 221 15.80 3.66 0.14
C THR A 221 15.71 2.15 0.29
N HIS A 222 16.50 1.56 1.16
CA HIS A 222 16.30 0.20 1.62
C HIS A 222 15.22 0.13 2.70
N GLY A 223 14.49 -0.99 2.71
CA GLY A 223 13.56 -1.35 3.79
C GLY A 223 13.80 -2.77 4.25
N ILE A 224 13.43 -3.06 5.48
CA ILE A 224 13.46 -4.39 6.05
C ILE A 224 12.11 -4.74 6.68
N PHE A 225 11.65 -5.97 6.44
CA PHE A 225 10.52 -6.56 7.13
C PHE A 225 11.01 -7.68 8.06
N GLU A 226 10.83 -7.48 9.38
CA GLU A 226 11.19 -8.43 10.43
C GLU A 226 9.95 -9.22 10.86
N SER A 227 9.77 -10.42 10.31
CA SER A 227 8.58 -11.25 10.56
C SER A 227 8.40 -11.64 12.03
N ASP A 228 9.49 -11.85 12.75
CA ASP A 228 9.47 -12.27 14.16
C ASP A 228 9.24 -11.09 15.11
N GLN A 229 9.78 -9.93 14.76
CA GLN A 229 9.67 -8.68 15.51
C GLN A 229 9.18 -7.55 14.61
N PRO A 230 7.92 -7.55 14.16
CA PRO A 230 7.44 -6.64 13.12
C PRO A 230 7.52 -5.16 13.49
N LEU A 231 7.59 -4.83 14.78
CA LEU A 231 7.83 -3.45 15.25
C LEU A 231 9.24 -2.94 14.94
N ASN A 232 10.20 -3.83 14.69
CA ASN A 232 11.57 -3.51 14.29
C ASN A 232 11.71 -3.41 12.76
N SER A 233 10.67 -3.75 11.99
CA SER A 233 10.63 -3.45 10.55
C SER A 233 10.83 -1.95 10.35
N GLY A 234 11.62 -1.55 9.35
CA GLY A 234 11.98 -0.15 9.21
C GLY A 234 12.49 0.24 7.82
N LEU A 235 12.66 1.54 7.62
CA LEU A 235 13.34 2.15 6.48
C LEU A 235 14.74 2.57 6.92
N PHE A 236 15.73 2.30 6.08
CA PHE A 236 17.09 2.72 6.34
C PHE A 236 17.32 4.15 5.85
N LEU A 237 17.75 5.01 6.76
CA LEU A 237 18.13 6.39 6.53
C LEU A 237 19.58 6.61 6.95
N SER A 238 20.15 7.76 6.63
CA SER A 238 21.49 8.08 7.09
C SER A 238 21.50 8.32 8.59
N LYS A 239 22.43 7.67 9.28
CA LYS A 239 22.67 7.89 10.70
C LYS A 239 23.14 9.31 10.97
N ASP A 240 22.69 9.89 12.07
CA ASP A 240 23.15 11.18 12.56
C ASP A 240 23.44 11.12 14.07
N THR A 241 23.62 12.27 14.72
CA THR A 241 23.94 12.33 16.15
C THR A 241 22.73 12.08 17.05
N GLU A 242 21.51 12.19 16.52
CA GLU A 242 20.26 12.07 17.27
C GLU A 242 19.60 10.69 17.10
N ASN A 243 19.81 10.05 15.94
CA ASN A 243 19.12 8.82 15.54
C ASN A 243 20.06 7.79 14.90
N ASP A 244 19.68 6.51 14.99
CA ASP A 244 20.50 5.39 14.53
C ASP A 244 20.43 5.13 13.02
N GLY A 245 19.50 5.77 12.32
CA GLY A 245 19.28 5.64 10.87
C GLY A 245 18.27 4.56 10.49
N VAL A 246 17.51 4.01 11.43
CA VAL A 246 16.43 3.04 11.15
C VAL A 246 15.08 3.60 11.60
N LEU A 247 14.33 4.17 10.68
CA LEU A 247 12.96 4.61 10.98
C LEU A 247 12.05 3.38 11.12
N SER A 248 11.88 2.90 12.35
CA SER A 248 11.17 1.67 12.68
C SER A 248 9.64 1.87 12.79
N VAL A 249 8.87 0.79 12.66
CA VAL A 249 7.43 0.78 12.91
C VAL A 249 7.11 1.26 14.33
N ASN A 250 7.94 0.87 15.32
CA ASN A 250 7.77 1.30 16.70
C ASN A 250 7.86 2.83 16.85
N GLU A 251 8.78 3.48 16.13
CA GLU A 251 8.91 4.94 16.12
C GLU A 251 7.75 5.62 15.40
N LEU A 252 7.29 5.03 14.29
CA LEU A 252 6.13 5.53 13.55
C LEU A 252 4.90 5.66 14.44
N TYR A 253 4.67 4.73 15.37
CA TYR A 253 3.54 4.80 16.30
C TYR A 253 3.58 5.99 17.26
N SER A 254 4.73 6.63 17.45
CA SER A 254 4.89 7.82 18.27
C SER A 254 4.76 9.13 17.47
N LEU A 255 4.69 9.04 16.14
CA LEU A 255 4.60 10.20 15.26
C LEU A 255 3.15 10.64 15.02
N ASN A 256 2.98 11.90 14.68
CA ASN A 256 1.71 12.46 14.20
C ASN A 256 1.97 13.15 12.87
N LEU A 257 1.58 12.49 11.78
CA LEU A 257 1.76 12.95 10.40
C LEU A 257 0.45 13.54 9.86
N SER A 258 0.59 14.50 8.95
CA SER A 258 -0.54 15.08 8.19
C SER A 258 -0.41 14.80 6.68
N ALA A 259 0.32 13.74 6.32
CA ALA A 259 0.59 13.39 4.94
C ALA A 259 -0.65 12.82 4.23
N ASP A 260 -0.92 13.30 3.03
CA ASP A 260 -1.94 12.73 2.16
C ASP A 260 -1.46 11.44 1.49
N LEU A 261 -0.15 11.38 1.18
CA LEU A 261 0.47 10.21 0.56
C LEU A 261 1.86 9.97 1.13
N VAL A 262 2.14 8.73 1.51
CA VAL A 262 3.49 8.22 1.77
C VAL A 262 3.83 7.16 0.72
N THR A 263 4.91 7.34 -0.01
CA THR A 263 5.41 6.35 -0.98
C THR A 263 6.67 5.69 -0.45
N LEU A 264 6.65 4.38 -0.36
CA LEU A 264 7.73 3.54 0.11
C LEU A 264 8.34 2.79 -1.08
N SER A 265 9.22 3.47 -1.80
CA SER A 265 10.01 2.91 -2.91
C SER A 265 11.22 2.16 -2.35
N ALA A 266 10.92 1.08 -1.59
CA ALA A 266 11.87 0.24 -0.89
C ALA A 266 11.39 -1.22 -0.92
N CYS A 267 12.31 -2.16 -0.64
CA CYS A 267 11.97 -3.59 -0.72
C CYS A 267 10.95 -4.00 0.34
N GLU A 268 9.96 -4.81 -0.05
CA GLU A 268 9.04 -5.52 0.86
C GLU A 268 8.29 -4.64 1.87
N THR A 269 8.14 -3.35 1.58
CA THR A 269 7.51 -2.37 2.48
C THR A 269 6.00 -2.53 2.64
N ALA A 270 5.35 -3.26 1.72
CA ALA A 270 3.94 -3.62 1.83
C ALA A 270 3.72 -4.86 2.71
N LEU A 271 4.78 -5.58 3.09
CA LEU A 271 4.65 -6.74 3.97
C LEU A 271 4.41 -6.29 5.42
N GLY A 272 3.67 -7.11 6.15
CA GLY A 272 3.43 -6.96 7.56
C GLY A 272 3.11 -8.32 8.18
N LYS A 273 3.31 -8.48 9.47
CA LYS A 273 2.91 -9.70 10.19
C LYS A 273 1.41 -9.70 10.39
N ILE A 274 0.75 -10.74 9.92
CA ILE A 274 -0.67 -10.96 10.16
C ILE A 274 -0.82 -11.63 11.52
N ASN A 275 -1.39 -10.92 12.47
CA ASN A 275 -1.67 -11.41 13.82
C ASN A 275 -3.05 -12.11 13.89
N PRO A 276 -3.34 -12.88 14.95
CA PRO A 276 -4.69 -13.35 15.22
C PRO A 276 -5.69 -12.19 15.24
N GLY A 277 -6.80 -12.33 14.49
CA GLY A 277 -7.77 -11.24 14.31
C GLY A 277 -7.53 -10.37 13.07
N ASP A 278 -6.63 -10.79 12.18
CA ASP A 278 -6.31 -10.14 10.90
C ASP A 278 -5.68 -8.74 11.03
N ASP A 279 -5.04 -8.47 12.15
CA ASP A 279 -4.27 -7.25 12.34
C ASP A 279 -2.89 -7.36 11.67
N VAL A 280 -2.61 -6.48 10.72
CA VAL A 280 -1.34 -6.48 9.95
C VAL A 280 -0.39 -5.44 10.52
N VAL A 281 0.68 -5.90 11.16
CA VAL A 281 1.71 -5.03 11.74
C VAL A 281 2.91 -4.94 10.81
N GLY A 282 3.20 -3.74 10.31
CA GLY A 282 4.29 -3.44 9.39
C GLY A 282 4.35 -1.94 9.05
N LEU A 283 5.21 -1.58 8.10
CA LEU A 283 5.41 -0.17 7.72
C LEU A 283 4.13 0.52 7.23
N GLN A 284 3.30 -0.16 6.44
CA GLN A 284 2.04 0.43 5.96
C GLN A 284 1.12 0.80 7.12
N SER A 285 0.85 -0.15 8.02
CA SER A 285 0.01 0.11 9.19
C SER A 285 0.62 1.17 10.11
N GLY A 286 1.95 1.16 10.27
CA GLY A 286 2.68 2.19 11.02
C GLY A 286 2.44 3.60 10.49
N PHE A 287 2.57 3.81 9.18
CA PHE A 287 2.31 5.11 8.55
C PHE A 287 0.84 5.51 8.57
N LEU A 288 -0.11 4.59 8.36
CA LEU A 288 -1.54 4.87 8.52
C LEU A 288 -1.86 5.31 9.95
N TYR A 289 -1.30 4.60 10.94
CA TYR A 289 -1.45 4.94 12.35
C TYR A 289 -0.86 6.30 12.67
N ALA A 290 0.38 6.56 12.19
CA ALA A 290 1.05 7.84 12.35
C ALA A 290 0.30 9.01 11.71
N GLY A 291 -0.62 8.72 10.78
CA GLY A 291 -1.45 9.77 10.26
C GLY A 291 -1.46 9.95 8.76
N ALA A 292 -0.81 9.12 7.97
CA ALA A 292 -0.94 9.15 6.51
C ALA A 292 -2.35 8.73 6.07
N ASN A 293 -2.87 9.34 4.99
CA ASN A 293 -4.16 8.94 4.40
C ASN A 293 -4.02 7.78 3.43
N SER A 294 -2.88 7.72 2.76
CA SER A 294 -2.61 6.71 1.73
C SER A 294 -1.14 6.34 1.72
N ILE A 295 -0.87 5.10 1.39
CA ILE A 295 0.49 4.58 1.27
C ILE A 295 0.61 3.80 -0.03
N VAL A 296 1.66 4.08 -0.81
CA VAL A 296 2.11 3.22 -1.90
C VAL A 296 3.33 2.47 -1.44
N ALA A 297 3.26 1.13 -1.46
CA ALA A 297 4.33 0.27 -0.97
C ALA A 297 4.48 -1.01 -1.80
N SER A 298 5.64 -1.66 -1.75
CA SER A 298 5.96 -2.82 -2.57
C SER A 298 5.84 -4.15 -1.83
N LEU A 299 5.31 -5.17 -2.49
CA LEU A 299 5.20 -6.56 -2.00
C LEU A 299 6.50 -7.36 -2.13
N TRP A 300 7.41 -6.94 -3.01
CA TRP A 300 8.72 -7.57 -3.24
C TRP A 300 9.73 -6.57 -3.81
N LYS A 301 10.98 -6.98 -3.81
CA LYS A 301 12.06 -6.21 -4.42
C LYS A 301 11.88 -6.15 -5.94
N VAL A 302 11.74 -4.96 -6.49
CA VAL A 302 11.61 -4.71 -7.94
C VAL A 302 12.95 -4.25 -8.51
N TYR A 303 13.14 -4.45 -9.81
CA TYR A 303 14.29 -3.93 -10.53
C TYR A 303 14.29 -2.40 -10.55
N ASP A 304 15.35 -1.79 -10.07
CA ASP A 304 15.45 -0.35 -9.76
C ASP A 304 15.05 0.56 -10.92
N MET A 305 15.46 0.23 -12.16
CA MET A 305 15.10 1.04 -13.34
C MET A 305 13.59 1.04 -13.59
N ALA A 306 12.91 -0.12 -13.48
CA ALA A 306 11.46 -0.21 -13.66
C ALA A 306 10.73 0.53 -12.54
N THR A 307 11.24 0.47 -11.31
CA THR A 307 10.73 1.20 -10.16
C THR A 307 10.82 2.71 -10.38
N SER A 308 11.98 3.21 -10.79
CA SER A 308 12.17 4.64 -11.07
C SER A 308 11.24 5.15 -12.18
N GLN A 309 11.04 4.37 -13.24
CA GLN A 309 10.08 4.70 -14.31
C GLN A 309 8.63 4.71 -13.78
N LEU A 310 8.25 3.71 -12.99
CA LEU A 310 6.91 3.61 -12.40
C LEU A 310 6.64 4.80 -11.49
N MET A 311 7.55 5.12 -10.58
CA MET A 311 7.38 6.21 -9.61
C MET A 311 7.36 7.58 -10.29
N THR A 312 8.27 7.85 -11.23
CA THR A 312 8.24 9.10 -12.00
C THR A 312 6.92 9.24 -12.76
N GLY A 313 6.43 8.17 -13.40
CA GLY A 313 5.15 8.14 -14.08
C GLY A 313 3.97 8.36 -13.12
N PHE A 314 4.01 7.74 -11.94
CA PHE A 314 2.99 7.89 -10.90
C PHE A 314 2.86 9.36 -10.47
N TYR A 315 3.96 10.03 -10.12
CA TYR A 315 3.92 11.44 -9.71
C TYR A 315 3.56 12.38 -10.85
N SER A 316 3.95 12.07 -12.07
CA SER A 316 3.51 12.83 -13.26
C SER A 316 2.00 12.73 -13.48
N ASN A 317 1.42 11.55 -13.26
CA ASN A 317 -0.02 11.30 -13.40
C ASN A 317 -0.83 11.93 -12.24
N LEU A 318 -0.28 12.01 -11.03
CA LEU A 318 -0.93 12.67 -9.87
C LEU A 318 -1.31 14.14 -10.13
N LYS A 319 -0.68 14.80 -11.09
CA LYS A 319 -1.05 16.16 -11.52
C LYS A 319 -2.38 16.22 -12.25
N LYS A 320 -2.87 15.10 -12.76
CA LYS A 320 -4.02 15.03 -13.69
C LYS A 320 -5.17 14.19 -13.16
N THR A 321 -4.87 13.25 -12.23
CA THR A 321 -5.87 12.30 -11.74
C THR A 321 -5.64 11.97 -10.27
N ASN A 322 -6.50 11.14 -9.69
CA ASN A 322 -6.39 10.67 -8.30
C ASN A 322 -5.26 9.63 -8.15
N LYS A 323 -4.89 9.32 -6.90
CA LYS A 323 -3.78 8.41 -6.55
C LYS A 323 -3.94 7.00 -7.14
N GLY A 324 -5.17 6.45 -7.09
CA GLY A 324 -5.45 5.11 -7.61
C GLY A 324 -5.26 5.02 -9.13
N ASP A 325 -5.86 5.95 -9.86
CA ASP A 325 -5.74 5.99 -11.32
C ASP A 325 -4.32 6.35 -11.76
N ALA A 326 -3.64 7.26 -11.02
CA ALA A 326 -2.26 7.62 -11.29
C ALA A 326 -1.31 6.43 -11.17
N LEU A 327 -1.45 5.62 -10.12
CA LEU A 327 -0.65 4.40 -9.94
C LEU A 327 -0.97 3.36 -11.03
N ARG A 328 -2.26 3.15 -11.32
CA ARG A 328 -2.69 2.23 -12.39
C ARG A 328 -2.09 2.60 -13.75
N GLU A 329 -2.16 3.87 -14.14
CA GLU A 329 -1.60 4.35 -15.41
C GLU A 329 -0.09 4.17 -15.49
N ALA A 330 0.64 4.43 -14.40
CA ALA A 330 2.07 4.19 -14.30
C ALA A 330 2.39 2.70 -14.45
N GLN A 331 1.67 1.83 -13.75
CA GLN A 331 1.81 0.37 -13.84
C GLN A 331 1.51 -0.14 -15.27
N LEU A 332 0.46 0.35 -15.91
CA LEU A 332 0.12 0.00 -17.29
C LEU A 332 1.20 0.47 -18.29
N THR A 333 1.85 1.59 -18.03
CA THR A 333 2.95 2.09 -18.86
C THR A 333 4.17 1.17 -18.75
N VAL A 334 4.54 0.77 -17.52
CA VAL A 334 5.64 -0.18 -17.29
C VAL A 334 5.29 -1.56 -17.85
N LYS A 335 4.02 -2.02 -17.73
CA LYS A 335 3.53 -3.28 -18.29
C LYS A 335 3.70 -3.37 -19.81
N LYS A 336 3.53 -2.27 -20.54
CA LYS A 336 3.76 -2.23 -22.01
C LYS A 336 5.22 -2.50 -22.36
N GLN A 337 6.14 -2.10 -21.50
CA GLN A 337 7.58 -2.27 -21.70
C GLN A 337 8.08 -3.62 -21.16
N TYR A 338 7.53 -4.05 -20.02
CA TYR A 338 7.90 -5.28 -19.33
C TYR A 338 6.66 -6.12 -19.08
N ALA A 339 6.45 -7.18 -19.88
CA ALA A 339 5.24 -8.00 -19.82
C ALA A 339 5.07 -8.74 -18.49
N HIS A 340 6.19 -9.14 -17.83
CA HIS A 340 6.14 -9.90 -16.58
C HIS A 340 5.67 -9.04 -15.40
N PRO A 341 4.68 -9.50 -14.58
CA PRO A 341 4.14 -8.74 -13.45
C PRO A 341 5.16 -8.37 -12.36
N TYR A 342 6.31 -9.05 -12.32
CA TYR A 342 7.45 -8.69 -11.46
C TYR A 342 7.75 -7.18 -11.50
N PHE A 343 7.69 -6.57 -12.68
CA PHE A 343 8.12 -5.18 -12.90
C PHE A 343 7.05 -4.13 -12.58
N TRP A 344 5.77 -4.50 -12.61
CA TRP A 344 4.68 -3.52 -12.51
C TRP A 344 3.64 -3.82 -11.41
N ALA A 345 3.50 -5.07 -10.96
CA ALA A 345 2.45 -5.45 -10.01
C ALA A 345 2.89 -5.40 -8.53
N ALA A 346 4.15 -5.08 -8.25
CA ALA A 346 4.68 -5.06 -6.90
C ALA A 346 4.05 -3.98 -6.01
N PHE A 347 3.73 -2.83 -6.57
CA PHE A 347 3.25 -1.68 -5.81
C PHE A 347 1.74 -1.71 -5.62
N GLN A 348 1.33 -1.49 -4.37
CA GLN A 348 -0.07 -1.41 -3.95
C GLN A 348 -0.33 -0.05 -3.30
N LEU A 349 -1.53 0.50 -3.56
CA LEU A 349 -2.05 1.69 -2.88
C LEU A 349 -2.97 1.23 -1.74
N THR A 350 -2.60 1.51 -0.52
CA THR A 350 -3.42 1.25 0.68
C THR A 350 -3.91 2.57 1.26
N GLY A 351 -5.19 2.67 1.59
CA GLY A 351 -5.83 3.90 2.07
C GLY A 351 -6.73 4.55 1.02
N MET A 352 -6.83 5.88 1.07
CA MET A 352 -7.72 6.65 0.17
C MET A 352 -7.10 6.81 -1.21
N ALA A 353 -7.81 6.34 -2.24
CA ALA A 353 -7.34 6.42 -3.63
C ALA A 353 -7.53 7.81 -4.29
N GLU A 354 -8.17 8.75 -3.58
CA GLU A 354 -8.45 10.13 -4.06
C GLU A 354 -7.26 11.06 -3.92
#